data_a36bd3b7c42dd933ee2f84afecd75df4
#
_entry.id   a36bd3b7c42dd933ee2f84afecd75df4
#
_cell.length_a   1.000
_cell.length_b   1.000
_cell.length_c   1.000
_cell.angle_alpha   90.00
_cell.angle_beta   90.00
_cell.angle_gamma   90.00
#
_symmetry.space_group_name_H-M   'P 1'
#
loop_
_entity.id
_entity.type
_entity.pdbx_description
1 polymer ?
#
loop_
_entity_poly.entity_id
_entity_poly.type
_entity_poly.pdbx_seq_one_letter_code
_entity_poly.pdbx_strand_id
1 'polypeptide(L)'
;MTQSKKTTFDDIKNRQKVILENDPLYKEKKEWSNRFAFLYGKKIVGVRYLTEEETEASGWYSSPIVIELSDGSALIPQSDDEGNDGGALWIANSKGKEDLAPVIRG
;
A
#
# COMPACT_ATOMS: atom_id res chain seq x y z
N MET A 1 17.73 0.62 -19.65
CA MET A 1 16.61 0.19 -20.46
C MET A 1 15.54 -0.46 -19.63
N THR A 2 14.33 -0.12 -19.90
CA THR A 2 13.24 -0.56 -19.08
C THR A 2 12.66 -1.88 -19.52
N GLN A 3 12.41 -2.72 -18.59
CA GLN A 3 11.79 -3.99 -18.80
C GLN A 3 10.29 -3.83 -18.95
N SER A 4 9.74 -4.30 -20.04
CA SER A 4 8.28 -4.24 -20.24
C SER A 4 7.59 -5.52 -19.82
N LYS A 5 8.30 -6.45 -19.26
CA LYS A 5 7.76 -7.72 -18.82
C LYS A 5 6.75 -7.53 -17.68
N LYS A 6 5.60 -8.16 -17.83
CA LYS A 6 4.57 -8.10 -16.81
C LYS A 6 5.01 -8.84 -15.55
N THR A 7 4.84 -8.18 -14.40
CA THR A 7 5.18 -8.78 -13.11
C THR A 7 4.06 -9.70 -12.64
N THR A 8 4.40 -10.93 -12.30
CA THR A 8 3.44 -11.88 -11.76
C THR A 8 3.50 -11.87 -10.23
N PHE A 9 2.51 -12.49 -9.62
CA PHE A 9 2.47 -12.66 -8.16
C PHE A 9 3.70 -13.43 -7.67
N ASP A 10 4.07 -14.50 -8.37
CA ASP A 10 5.24 -15.29 -8.00
C ASP A 10 6.54 -14.51 -8.11
N ASP A 11 6.65 -13.67 -9.15
CA ASP A 11 7.82 -12.80 -9.33
C ASP A 11 7.97 -11.84 -8.15
N ILE A 12 6.86 -11.30 -7.67
CA ILE A 12 6.87 -10.39 -6.53
C ILE A 12 7.33 -11.11 -5.27
N LYS A 13 6.82 -12.29 -5.02
CA LYS A 13 7.21 -13.10 -3.85
C LYS A 13 8.69 -13.43 -3.88
N ASN A 14 9.18 -13.89 -5.03
CA ASN A 14 10.58 -14.28 -5.17
C ASN A 14 11.52 -13.11 -5.01
N ARG A 15 11.16 -11.97 -5.58
CA ARG A 15 11.95 -10.74 -5.46
C ARG A 15 12.03 -10.28 -4.00
N GLN A 16 10.91 -10.31 -3.30
CA GLN A 16 10.84 -9.91 -1.90
C GLN A 16 11.75 -10.77 -1.04
N LYS A 17 11.71 -12.08 -1.27
CA LYS A 17 12.56 -13.01 -0.53
C LYS A 17 14.04 -12.71 -0.71
N VAL A 18 14.48 -12.53 -1.94
CA VAL A 18 15.90 -12.26 -2.25
C VAL A 18 16.35 -10.94 -1.64
N ILE A 19 15.54 -9.90 -1.81
CA ILE A 19 15.86 -8.57 -1.28
C ILE A 19 16.02 -8.60 0.23
N LEU A 20 15.09 -9.21 0.92
CA LEU A 20 15.11 -9.26 2.39
C LEU A 20 16.27 -10.07 2.92
N GLU A 21 16.64 -11.16 2.28
CA GLU A 21 17.76 -11.98 2.73
C GLU A 21 19.09 -11.23 2.74
N ASN A 22 19.23 -10.23 1.87
CA ASN A 22 20.45 -9.43 1.75
C ASN A 22 20.39 -8.11 2.52
N ASP A 23 19.33 -7.88 3.27
CA ASP A 23 19.12 -6.64 4.01
C ASP A 23 19.62 -6.81 5.45
N PRO A 24 20.37 -5.83 6.00
CA PRO A 24 20.85 -5.91 7.38
C PRO A 24 19.73 -6.07 8.41
N LEU A 25 18.53 -5.60 8.09
CA LEU A 25 17.37 -5.70 8.97
C LEU A 25 16.41 -6.80 8.52
N TYR A 26 16.95 -7.80 7.83
CA TYR A 26 16.17 -8.90 7.25
C TYR A 26 15.17 -9.53 8.24
N LYS A 27 15.66 -9.85 9.43
CA LYS A 27 14.84 -10.55 10.43
C LYS A 27 13.61 -9.74 10.83
N GLU A 28 13.82 -8.47 11.14
CA GLU A 28 12.75 -7.58 11.53
C GLU A 28 11.76 -7.35 10.38
N LYS A 29 12.28 -7.08 9.19
CA LYS A 29 11.43 -6.85 8.02
C LYS A 29 10.65 -8.07 7.61
N LYS A 30 11.24 -9.24 7.76
CA LYS A 30 10.56 -10.50 7.48
C LYS A 30 9.38 -10.73 8.43
N GLU A 31 9.58 -10.46 9.70
CA GLU A 31 8.53 -10.60 10.70
C GLU A 31 7.34 -9.68 10.39
N TRP A 32 7.63 -8.44 10.04
CA TRP A 32 6.58 -7.49 9.66
C TRP A 32 5.87 -7.90 8.37
N SER A 33 6.64 -8.33 7.37
CA SER A 33 6.06 -8.78 6.10
C SER A 33 5.13 -9.98 6.30
N ASN A 34 5.55 -10.93 7.13
CA ASN A 34 4.74 -12.11 7.41
C ASN A 34 3.43 -11.76 8.11
N ARG A 35 3.44 -10.72 8.91
CA ARG A 35 2.26 -10.25 9.61
C ARG A 35 1.16 -9.81 8.64
N PHE A 36 1.54 -9.31 7.47
CA PHE A 36 0.62 -8.82 6.47
C PHE A 36 0.45 -9.78 5.28
N ALA A 37 0.92 -11.01 5.43
CA ALA A 37 0.82 -12.01 4.36
C ALA A 37 -0.63 -12.36 4.02
N PHE A 38 -1.57 -12.07 4.90
CA PHE A 38 -2.99 -12.29 4.62
C PHE A 38 -3.48 -11.45 3.43
N LEU A 39 -2.72 -10.43 3.04
CA LEU A 39 -3.06 -9.61 1.87
C LEU A 39 -2.79 -10.31 0.55
N TYR A 40 -1.99 -11.37 0.56
CA TYR A 40 -1.67 -12.08 -0.68
C TYR A 40 -2.93 -12.64 -1.33
N GLY A 41 -3.02 -12.45 -2.65
CA GLY A 41 -4.12 -13.01 -3.43
C GLY A 41 -5.45 -12.29 -3.28
N LYS A 42 -5.54 -11.24 -2.47
CA LYS A 42 -6.78 -10.48 -2.36
C LYS A 42 -6.98 -9.61 -3.59
N LYS A 43 -8.23 -9.46 -4.00
CA LYS A 43 -8.57 -8.61 -5.14
C LYS A 43 -8.98 -7.23 -4.65
N ILE A 44 -8.65 -6.22 -5.43
CA ILE A 44 -9.13 -4.88 -5.18
C ILE A 44 -10.56 -4.81 -5.69
N VAL A 45 -11.50 -4.50 -4.82
CA VAL A 45 -12.91 -4.41 -5.17
C VAL A 45 -13.45 -2.98 -5.11
N GLY A 46 -12.67 -2.04 -4.60
CA GLY A 46 -13.05 -0.65 -4.58
C GLY A 46 -11.85 0.27 -4.41
N VAL A 47 -11.92 1.43 -5.04
CA VAL A 47 -10.91 2.48 -4.86
C VAL A 47 -11.70 3.78 -4.71
N ARG A 48 -11.54 4.42 -3.57
CA ARG A 48 -12.23 5.68 -3.28
C ARG A 48 -11.39 6.48 -2.29
N TYR A 49 -11.80 7.66 -1.98
CA TYR A 49 -11.20 8.44 -0.90
C TYR A 49 -12.06 8.32 0.35
N LEU A 50 -11.48 8.54 1.52
CA LEU A 50 -12.25 8.66 2.74
C LEU A 50 -13.23 9.82 2.58
N THR A 51 -14.43 9.64 3.10
CA THR A 51 -15.39 10.74 3.14
C THR A 51 -14.93 11.75 4.19
N GLU A 52 -15.46 12.97 4.10
CA GLU A 52 -15.15 13.99 5.07
C GLU A 52 -15.51 13.53 6.49
N GLU A 53 -16.66 12.88 6.62
CA GLU A 53 -17.12 12.34 7.89
C GLU A 53 -16.13 11.29 8.46
N GLU A 54 -15.67 10.38 7.62
CA GLU A 54 -14.70 9.37 8.04
C GLU A 54 -13.37 10.00 8.44
N THR A 55 -12.94 11.02 7.69
CA THR A 55 -11.71 11.74 7.96
C THR A 55 -11.77 12.43 9.32
N GLU A 56 -12.86 13.10 9.59
CA GLU A 56 -13.08 13.76 10.87
C GLU A 56 -13.15 12.77 12.03
N ALA A 57 -13.82 11.64 11.82
CA ALA A 57 -13.91 10.58 12.83
C ALA A 57 -12.54 10.00 13.17
N SER A 58 -11.59 10.05 12.24
CA SER A 58 -10.21 9.62 12.47
C SER A 58 -9.36 10.69 13.15
N GLY A 59 -9.89 11.89 13.31
CA GLY A 59 -9.14 13.02 13.82
C GLY A 59 -8.17 13.61 12.81
N TRP A 60 -8.42 13.39 11.53
CA TRP A 60 -7.53 13.79 10.43
C TRP A 60 -8.04 15.05 9.74
N TYR A 61 -7.11 15.75 9.07
CA TYR A 61 -7.44 16.92 8.25
C TYR A 61 -7.42 16.60 6.76
N SER A 62 -6.76 15.51 6.38
CA SER A 62 -6.56 15.13 4.98
C SER A 62 -7.22 13.80 4.70
N SER A 63 -7.95 13.73 3.59
CA SER A 63 -8.63 12.51 3.17
C SER A 63 -7.73 11.74 2.19
N PRO A 64 -7.23 10.56 2.59
CA PRO A 64 -6.42 9.74 1.72
C PRO A 64 -7.26 8.80 0.86
N ILE A 65 -6.61 8.19 -0.12
CA ILE A 65 -7.21 7.14 -0.91
C ILE A 65 -7.44 5.89 -0.03
N VAL A 66 -8.51 5.17 -0.31
CA VAL A 66 -8.82 3.90 0.34
C VAL A 66 -8.90 2.82 -0.73
N ILE A 67 -8.16 1.75 -0.52
CA ILE A 67 -8.18 0.59 -1.42
C ILE A 67 -8.87 -0.54 -0.67
N GLU A 68 -10.03 -0.94 -1.16
CA GLU A 68 -10.85 -1.95 -0.52
C GLU A 68 -10.60 -3.32 -1.15
N LEU A 69 -10.43 -4.32 -0.31
CA LEU A 69 -10.06 -5.66 -0.75
C LEU A 69 -11.23 -6.63 -0.60
N SER A 70 -11.13 -7.75 -1.31
CA SER A 70 -12.21 -8.72 -1.45
C SER A 70 -12.64 -9.39 -0.15
N ASP A 71 -11.80 -9.38 0.87
CA ASP A 71 -12.13 -9.97 2.16
C ASP A 71 -12.67 -8.95 3.18
N GLY A 72 -12.92 -7.73 2.73
CA GLY A 72 -13.39 -6.65 3.61
C GLY A 72 -12.30 -5.83 4.25
N SER A 73 -11.03 -6.18 4.04
CA SER A 73 -9.94 -5.35 4.54
C SER A 73 -9.75 -4.13 3.66
N ALA A 74 -9.04 -3.12 4.19
CA ALA A 74 -8.77 -1.89 3.48
C ALA A 74 -7.34 -1.44 3.69
N LEU A 75 -6.78 -0.79 2.67
CA LEU A 75 -5.46 -0.19 2.74
C LEU A 75 -5.65 1.32 2.71
N ILE A 76 -5.16 2.00 3.74
CA ILE A 76 -5.34 3.44 3.90
C ILE A 76 -3.98 4.04 4.28
N PRO A 77 -3.35 4.82 3.38
CA PRO A 77 -2.05 5.42 3.70
C PRO A 77 -2.18 6.53 4.73
N GLN A 78 -1.21 6.59 5.63
CA GLN A 78 -1.14 7.60 6.67
C GLN A 78 0.16 8.37 6.52
N SER A 79 0.21 9.58 7.06
CA SER A 79 1.38 10.45 6.95
C SER A 79 2.58 9.92 7.72
N ASP A 80 2.34 9.15 8.76
CA ASP A 80 3.37 8.54 9.59
C ASP A 80 2.82 7.27 10.25
N ASP A 81 3.63 6.59 11.02
CA ASP A 81 3.23 5.36 11.71
C ASP A 81 2.46 5.60 13.02
N GLU A 82 2.26 6.86 13.37
CA GLU A 82 1.46 7.24 14.54
C GLU A 82 0.02 7.58 14.19
N GLY A 83 -0.32 7.64 12.91
CA GLY A 83 -1.69 7.91 12.48
C GLY A 83 -2.12 9.35 12.66
N ASN A 84 -1.19 10.31 12.56
CA ASN A 84 -1.50 11.72 12.80
C ASN A 84 -2.36 12.36 11.71
N ASP A 85 -2.30 11.85 10.47
CA ASP A 85 -3.09 12.36 9.35
C ASP A 85 -3.11 11.32 8.23
N GLY A 86 -3.99 11.51 7.26
CA GLY A 86 -3.96 10.74 6.02
C GLY A 86 -2.73 11.08 5.20
N GLY A 87 -2.25 10.15 4.40
CA GLY A 87 -1.06 10.29 3.58
C GLY A 87 -1.30 10.02 2.11
N ALA A 88 -0.35 10.40 1.29
CA ALA A 88 -0.37 10.13 -0.14
C ALA A 88 0.14 8.71 -0.42
N LEU A 89 -0.27 8.17 -1.55
CA LEU A 89 0.16 6.84 -1.96
C LEU A 89 0.85 6.93 -3.32
N TRP A 90 2.10 6.50 -3.38
CA TRP A 90 2.83 6.40 -4.63
C TRP A 90 2.43 5.09 -5.32
N ILE A 91 2.10 5.17 -6.59
CA ILE A 91 1.61 4.04 -7.36
C ILE A 91 2.44 3.91 -8.63
N ALA A 92 2.94 2.70 -8.89
CA ALA A 92 3.60 2.40 -10.16
C ALA A 92 2.84 1.24 -10.81
N ASN A 93 2.52 1.38 -12.09
CA ASN A 93 1.85 0.29 -12.79
C ASN A 93 2.85 -0.74 -13.31
N SER A 94 2.35 -1.82 -13.90
CA SER A 94 3.20 -2.93 -14.37
C SER A 94 4.15 -2.53 -15.50
N LYS A 95 3.95 -1.38 -16.11
CA LYS A 95 4.82 -0.86 -17.17
C LYS A 95 5.82 0.14 -16.64
N GLY A 96 5.87 0.33 -15.32
CA GLY A 96 6.80 1.26 -14.69
C GLY A 96 6.35 2.71 -14.69
N LYS A 97 5.12 2.99 -15.15
CA LYS A 97 4.60 4.35 -15.09
C LYS A 97 4.16 4.66 -13.67
N GLU A 98 4.61 5.80 -13.18
CA GLU A 98 4.39 6.20 -11.78
C GLU A 98 3.36 7.32 -11.67
N ASP A 99 2.64 7.30 -10.57
CA ASP A 99 1.69 8.34 -10.24
C ASP A 99 1.59 8.46 -8.73
N LEU A 100 1.05 9.56 -8.27
CA LEU A 100 0.87 9.79 -6.84
C LEU A 100 -0.60 10.07 -6.57
N ALA A 101 -1.22 9.26 -5.71
CA ALA A 101 -2.56 9.56 -5.24
C ALA A 101 -2.40 10.55 -4.07
N PRO A 102 -2.74 11.83 -4.27
CA PRO A 102 -2.55 12.83 -3.22
C PRO A 102 -3.63 12.70 -2.15
N VAL A 103 -3.45 13.41 -1.05
CA VAL A 103 -4.55 13.60 -0.10
C VAL A 103 -5.44 14.73 -0.59
N ILE A 104 -6.70 14.65 -0.25
CA ILE A 104 -7.66 15.70 -0.58
C ILE A 104 -7.98 16.44 0.71
N ARG A 105 -7.83 17.74 0.70
CA ARG A 105 -8.14 18.60 1.83
C ARG A 105 -9.39 19.41 1.56
N GLY A 106 -10.28 19.38 2.53
CA GLY A 106 -11.52 20.12 2.44
C GLY A 106 -11.34 21.60 2.71
#